data_0683627fd0f48d56345189e91df9ffb7
#
_entry.id   0683627fd0f48d56345189e91df9ffb7
#
_cell.length_a   1.000
_cell.length_b   1.000
_cell.length_c   1.000
_cell.angle_alpha   90.00
_cell.angle_beta   90.00
_cell.angle_gamma   90.00
#
_symmetry.space_group_name_H-M   'P 1'
#
loop_
_entity.id
_entity.type
_entity.pdbx_description
1 polymer ?
#
loop_
_entity_poly.entity_id
_entity_poly.type
_entity_poly.pdbx_seq_one_letter_code
_entity_poly.pdbx_strand_id
1 'polypeptide(L)'
;DLPYPLAIVRRCASRSDALALMQEGRSKISAFPYATIGMYGRGSPLVVFRAAAETALSDETIAELDRLFGMDSDEGAIVYRDARRSIAKKAIARDGRLLGVRLAGETLAQSWLKRAMAEDELDASLIRLALAPSAKPPVTMAPRNIVCKCADVSDVQIQKELTAGADFAGLQEKLKCGTFCGSCVPDIKRMVAESATQQAAAA
;
A
#
# COMPACT_ATOMS: atom_id res chain seq x y z
N ASP A 1 -0.05 -22.71 -8.84
CA ASP A 1 0.43 -21.76 -7.80
C ASP A 1 1.78 -21.18 -8.21
N LEU A 2 1.95 -19.87 -8.00
CA LEU A 2 3.20 -19.17 -8.24
C LEU A 2 3.93 -18.99 -6.90
N PRO A 3 4.94 -19.82 -6.57
CA PRO A 3 5.47 -19.93 -5.21
C PRO A 3 6.40 -18.78 -4.79
N TYR A 4 6.82 -17.93 -5.73
CA TYR A 4 7.74 -16.83 -5.46
C TYR A 4 7.06 -15.46 -5.62
N PRO A 5 6.34 -15.00 -4.59
CA PRO A 5 5.68 -13.69 -4.62
C PRO A 5 6.70 -12.56 -4.46
N LEU A 6 6.37 -11.44 -5.08
CA LEU A 6 7.10 -10.17 -4.98
C LEU A 6 6.14 -9.04 -4.72
N ALA A 7 6.50 -8.15 -3.80
CA ALA A 7 5.82 -6.88 -3.61
C ALA A 7 6.84 -5.76 -3.43
N ILE A 8 6.63 -4.64 -4.13
CA ILE A 8 7.39 -3.41 -3.95
C ILE A 8 6.38 -2.30 -3.65
N VAL A 9 6.61 -1.55 -2.59
CA VAL A 9 5.84 -0.35 -2.25
C VAL A 9 6.83 0.81 -2.22
N ARG A 10 6.61 1.82 -3.06
CA ARG A 10 7.48 2.99 -3.17
C ARG A 10 6.71 4.27 -2.92
N ARG A 11 7.18 5.10 -2.01
CA ARG A 11 6.66 6.45 -1.78
C ARG A 11 7.17 7.39 -2.85
N CYS A 12 6.29 8.18 -3.43
CA CYS A 12 6.62 9.21 -4.40
C CYS A 12 6.39 10.59 -3.80
N ALA A 13 7.16 11.59 -4.26
CA ALA A 13 7.03 12.97 -3.78
C ALA A 13 5.73 13.61 -4.27
N SER A 14 5.32 13.29 -5.50
CA SER A 14 4.13 13.83 -6.13
C SER A 14 3.34 12.74 -6.87
N ARG A 15 2.10 13.08 -7.26
CA ARG A 15 1.27 12.22 -8.12
C ARG A 15 1.87 12.06 -9.52
N SER A 16 2.53 13.10 -10.06
CA SER A 16 3.22 13.01 -11.35
C SER A 16 4.38 12.02 -11.30
N ASP A 17 5.18 12.04 -10.22
CA ASP A 17 6.27 11.08 -10.04
C ASP A 17 5.74 9.65 -9.91
N ALA A 18 4.62 9.47 -9.22
CA ALA A 18 3.98 8.16 -9.10
C ALA A 18 3.47 7.65 -10.46
N LEU A 19 2.89 8.51 -11.29
CA LEU A 19 2.43 8.15 -12.63
C LEU A 19 3.61 7.79 -13.56
N ALA A 20 4.71 8.56 -13.49
CA ALA A 20 5.93 8.27 -14.24
C ALA A 20 6.51 6.91 -13.85
N LEU A 21 6.66 6.65 -12.54
CA LEU A 21 7.15 5.37 -12.02
C LEU A 21 6.24 4.20 -12.42
N MET A 22 4.91 4.41 -12.41
CA MET A 22 3.96 3.38 -12.86
C MET A 22 4.12 3.08 -14.36
N GLN A 23 4.37 4.11 -15.18
CA GLN A 23 4.59 3.92 -16.61
C GLN A 23 5.88 3.14 -16.88
N GLU A 24 6.97 3.47 -16.21
CA GLU A 24 8.23 2.73 -16.29
C GLU A 24 8.05 1.29 -15.79
N GLY A 25 7.40 1.10 -14.65
CA GLY A 25 7.15 -0.22 -14.05
C GLY A 25 6.27 -1.13 -14.90
N ARG A 26 5.40 -0.57 -15.75
CA ARG A 26 4.58 -1.36 -16.70
C ARG A 26 5.42 -2.17 -17.67
N SER A 27 6.60 -1.71 -18.04
CA SER A 27 7.53 -2.44 -18.90
C SER A 27 7.97 -3.78 -18.30
N LYS A 28 7.87 -3.93 -16.97
CA LYS A 28 8.25 -5.14 -16.24
C LYS A 28 7.10 -6.12 -16.02
N ILE A 29 5.85 -5.72 -16.29
CA ILE A 29 4.68 -6.60 -16.07
C ILE A 29 4.79 -7.87 -16.91
N SER A 30 5.21 -7.77 -18.17
CA SER A 30 5.34 -8.92 -19.08
C SER A 30 6.48 -9.89 -18.71
N ALA A 31 7.38 -9.49 -17.81
CA ALA A 31 8.46 -10.37 -17.34
C ALA A 31 8.00 -11.40 -16.29
N PHE A 32 6.75 -11.31 -15.85
CA PHE A 32 6.19 -12.19 -14.82
C PHE A 32 4.92 -12.86 -15.31
N PRO A 33 4.65 -14.11 -14.93
CA PRO A 33 3.38 -14.78 -15.20
C PRO A 33 2.18 -14.06 -14.62
N TYR A 34 2.39 -13.39 -13.48
CA TYR A 34 1.44 -12.49 -12.86
C TYR A 34 2.16 -11.22 -12.39
N ALA A 35 1.67 -10.06 -12.80
CA ALA A 35 2.11 -8.78 -12.25
C ALA A 35 1.02 -7.72 -12.33
N THR A 36 1.03 -6.81 -11.37
CA THR A 36 0.18 -5.62 -11.33
C THR A 36 0.96 -4.43 -10.80
N ILE A 37 0.62 -3.23 -11.28
CA ILE A 37 1.14 -1.98 -10.73
C ILE A 37 -0.01 -0.99 -10.56
N GLY A 38 -0.02 -0.29 -9.43
CA GLY A 38 -1.07 0.68 -9.12
C GLY A 38 -0.63 1.72 -8.10
N MET A 39 -1.43 2.76 -7.97
CA MET A 39 -1.23 3.83 -7.00
C MET A 39 -2.10 3.58 -5.76
N TYR A 40 -1.60 4.00 -4.60
CA TYR A 40 -2.26 3.85 -3.32
C TYR A 40 -1.99 5.07 -2.41
N GLY A 41 -2.93 5.38 -1.50
CA GLY A 41 -2.78 6.45 -0.52
C GLY A 41 -3.37 7.79 -0.97
N ARG A 42 -3.73 8.64 0.02
CA ARG A 42 -4.37 9.95 -0.18
C ARG A 42 -3.41 11.13 -0.12
N GLY A 43 -2.43 11.02 0.78
CA GLY A 43 -1.39 12.04 0.98
C GLY A 43 -0.23 11.86 0.03
N SER A 44 0.94 11.46 0.53
CA SER A 44 2.06 11.07 -0.31
C SER A 44 1.71 9.80 -1.09
N PRO A 45 1.66 9.83 -2.42
CA PRO A 45 1.24 8.67 -3.20
C PRO A 45 2.27 7.54 -3.09
N LEU A 46 1.76 6.33 -2.98
CA LEU A 46 2.55 5.10 -3.01
C LEU A 46 2.32 4.40 -4.34
N VAL A 47 3.38 3.99 -5.01
CA VAL A 47 3.30 3.03 -6.11
C VAL A 47 3.48 1.63 -5.53
N VAL A 48 2.56 0.74 -5.89
CA VAL A 48 2.56 -0.66 -5.45
C VAL A 48 2.71 -1.55 -6.67
N PHE A 49 3.84 -2.24 -6.76
CA PHE A 49 4.08 -3.29 -7.75
C PHE A 49 3.95 -4.64 -7.06
N ARG A 50 3.21 -5.56 -7.66
CA ARG A 50 3.07 -6.95 -7.21
C ARG A 50 3.34 -7.86 -8.37
N ALA A 51 4.08 -8.91 -8.11
CA ALA A 51 4.33 -9.96 -9.08
C ALA A 51 4.40 -11.32 -8.40
N ALA A 52 4.36 -12.36 -9.20
CA ALA A 52 4.66 -13.71 -8.76
C ALA A 52 5.37 -14.47 -9.88
N ALA A 53 6.32 -15.32 -9.51
CA ALA A 53 7.14 -16.08 -10.44
C ALA A 53 7.06 -17.59 -10.13
N GLU A 54 7.35 -18.41 -11.13
CA GLU A 54 7.44 -19.87 -11.01
C GLU A 54 8.75 -20.31 -10.35
N THR A 55 9.80 -19.51 -10.50
CA THR A 55 11.13 -19.76 -9.93
C THR A 55 11.57 -18.60 -9.05
N ALA A 56 12.53 -18.87 -8.16
CA ALA A 56 13.12 -17.84 -7.32
C ALA A 56 13.73 -16.73 -8.17
N LEU A 57 13.52 -15.48 -7.75
CA LEU A 57 14.08 -14.33 -8.44
C LEU A 57 15.60 -14.32 -8.29
N SER A 58 16.31 -14.12 -9.39
CA SER A 58 17.76 -13.95 -9.37
C SER A 58 18.15 -12.62 -8.72
N ASP A 59 19.37 -12.54 -8.21
CA ASP A 59 19.91 -11.30 -7.64
C ASP A 59 19.95 -10.16 -8.67
N GLU A 60 20.20 -10.51 -9.93
CA GLU A 60 20.19 -9.56 -11.05
C GLU A 60 18.80 -8.97 -11.28
N THR A 61 17.77 -9.81 -11.31
CA THR A 61 16.37 -9.35 -11.44
C THR A 61 15.98 -8.47 -10.26
N ILE A 62 16.38 -8.86 -9.04
CA ILE A 62 16.12 -8.05 -7.83
C ILE A 62 16.82 -6.69 -7.93
N ALA A 63 18.09 -6.66 -8.33
CA ALA A 63 18.85 -5.42 -8.48
C ALA A 63 18.27 -4.50 -9.58
N GLU A 64 17.79 -5.09 -10.68
CA GLU A 64 17.12 -4.32 -11.73
C GLU A 64 15.82 -3.67 -11.24
N LEU A 65 15.01 -4.40 -10.49
CA LEU A 65 13.80 -3.87 -9.88
C LEU A 65 14.11 -2.82 -8.81
N ASP A 66 15.12 -3.05 -7.99
CA ASP A 66 15.55 -2.06 -6.98
C ASP A 66 15.96 -0.75 -7.67
N ARG A 67 16.71 -0.78 -8.78
CA ARG A 67 17.06 0.42 -9.57
C ARG A 67 15.83 1.10 -10.14
N LEU A 68 14.93 0.35 -10.75
CA LEU A 68 13.70 0.90 -11.35
C LEU A 68 12.84 1.63 -10.32
N PHE A 69 12.71 1.05 -9.12
CA PHE A 69 11.90 1.64 -8.04
C PHE A 69 12.71 2.58 -7.12
N GLY A 70 13.95 2.95 -7.47
CA GLY A 70 14.80 3.83 -6.67
C GLY A 70 15.11 3.27 -5.29
N MET A 71 15.32 1.96 -5.21
CA MET A 71 15.64 1.22 -3.99
C MET A 71 17.06 0.65 -3.99
N ASP A 72 17.90 1.08 -4.91
CA ASP A 72 19.28 0.63 -5.09
C ASP A 72 20.27 1.27 -4.10
N SER A 73 19.87 2.36 -3.42
CA SER A 73 20.71 2.98 -2.37
C SER A 73 20.85 2.07 -1.14
N ASP A 74 22.05 2.05 -0.55
CA ASP A 74 22.32 1.42 0.73
C ASP A 74 22.15 2.39 1.92
N GLU A 75 22.05 3.71 1.64
CA GLU A 75 21.82 4.71 2.66
C GLU A 75 20.42 4.55 3.27
N GLY A 76 20.36 4.32 4.58
CA GLY A 76 19.11 4.09 5.29
C GLY A 76 18.45 2.74 4.96
N ALA A 77 19.19 1.82 4.34
CA ALA A 77 18.68 0.50 3.99
C ALA A 77 18.74 -0.48 5.17
N ILE A 78 17.66 -1.22 5.36
CA ILE A 78 17.59 -2.39 6.22
C ILE A 78 17.32 -3.59 5.32
N VAL A 79 18.16 -4.61 5.39
CA VAL A 79 18.08 -5.78 4.52
C VAL A 79 17.91 -7.04 5.34
N TYR A 80 17.01 -7.92 4.89
CA TYR A 80 16.87 -9.29 5.37
C TYR A 80 16.99 -10.26 4.19
N ARG A 81 17.82 -11.28 4.33
CA ARG A 81 18.03 -12.31 3.31
C ARG A 81 18.07 -13.71 3.93
N ASP A 82 17.34 -14.62 3.32
CA ASP A 82 17.39 -16.06 3.60
C ASP A 82 17.47 -16.82 2.27
N ALA A 83 18.69 -17.18 1.89
CA ALA A 83 18.96 -17.86 0.64
C ALA A 83 18.30 -19.25 0.54
N ARG A 84 18.16 -19.96 1.70
CA ARG A 84 17.55 -21.31 1.72
C ARG A 84 16.06 -21.26 1.38
N ARG A 85 15.39 -20.17 1.77
CA ARG A 85 13.96 -19.95 1.51
C ARG A 85 13.70 -19.04 0.32
N SER A 86 14.75 -18.62 -0.40
CA SER A 86 14.68 -17.65 -1.49
C SER A 86 13.97 -16.34 -1.08
N ILE A 87 14.21 -15.90 0.16
CA ILE A 87 13.64 -14.66 0.68
C ILE A 87 14.69 -13.55 0.59
N ALA A 88 14.30 -12.43 0.01
CA ALA A 88 15.10 -11.22 -0.04
C ALA A 88 14.18 -10.01 0.22
N LYS A 89 14.39 -9.32 1.33
CA LYS A 89 13.60 -8.16 1.71
C LYS A 89 14.51 -6.95 1.91
N LYS A 90 14.05 -5.77 1.51
CA LYS A 90 14.78 -4.50 1.69
C LYS A 90 13.78 -3.42 2.05
N ALA A 91 14.14 -2.58 3.01
CA ALA A 91 13.43 -1.36 3.35
C ALA A 91 14.41 -0.19 3.30
N ILE A 92 13.98 0.96 2.78
CA ILE A 92 14.76 2.20 2.79
C ILE A 92 13.97 3.23 3.59
N ALA A 93 14.61 3.74 4.64
CA ALA A 93 14.06 4.80 5.47
C ALA A 93 15.01 6.00 5.50
N ARG A 94 14.46 7.20 5.48
CA ARG A 94 15.20 8.46 5.63
C ARG A 94 14.39 9.42 6.48
N ASP A 95 15.04 10.11 7.40
CA ASP A 95 14.41 11.10 8.31
C ASP A 95 13.18 10.52 9.06
N GLY A 96 13.29 9.26 9.52
CA GLY A 96 12.22 8.56 10.22
C GLY A 96 11.06 8.08 9.35
N ARG A 97 11.08 8.31 8.03
CA ARG A 97 10.04 7.90 7.09
C ARG A 97 10.48 6.74 6.21
N LEU A 98 9.60 5.77 6.04
CA LEU A 98 9.81 4.67 5.09
C LEU A 98 9.54 5.17 3.66
N LEU A 99 10.60 5.15 2.83
CA LEU A 99 10.54 5.57 1.43
C LEU A 99 10.18 4.44 0.50
N GLY A 100 10.59 3.23 0.82
CA GLY A 100 10.30 2.08 -0.01
C GLY A 100 10.52 0.77 0.72
N VAL A 101 9.81 -0.26 0.29
CA VAL A 101 9.99 -1.63 0.76
C VAL A 101 9.89 -2.60 -0.41
N ARG A 102 10.77 -3.57 -0.46
CA ARG A 102 10.71 -4.72 -1.34
C ARG A 102 10.64 -6.00 -0.52
N LEU A 103 9.68 -6.84 -0.82
CA LEU A 103 9.44 -8.15 -0.23
C LEU A 103 9.49 -9.18 -1.36
N ALA A 104 10.53 -9.99 -1.45
CA ALA A 104 10.65 -11.06 -2.42
C ALA A 104 10.68 -12.41 -1.70
N GLY A 105 9.95 -13.41 -2.23
CA GLY A 105 9.83 -14.76 -1.70
C GLY A 105 8.81 -14.90 -0.55
N GLU A 106 8.51 -13.83 0.17
CA GLU A 106 7.47 -13.77 1.20
C GLU A 106 6.94 -12.33 1.31
N THR A 107 5.62 -12.15 1.21
CA THR A 107 4.96 -10.85 1.11
C THR A 107 3.86 -10.61 2.15
N LEU A 108 3.81 -11.40 3.24
CA LEU A 108 2.76 -11.31 4.27
C LEU A 108 2.65 -9.92 4.90
N ALA A 109 3.76 -9.21 5.01
CA ALA A 109 3.78 -7.85 5.57
C ALA A 109 3.24 -6.77 4.62
N GLN A 110 3.08 -7.05 3.32
CA GLN A 110 2.76 -6.04 2.30
C GLN A 110 1.50 -5.21 2.64
N SER A 111 0.43 -5.86 3.06
CA SER A 111 -0.87 -5.19 3.25
C SER A 111 -0.83 -4.17 4.38
N TRP A 112 -0.26 -4.52 5.53
CA TRP A 112 -0.19 -3.61 6.66
C TRP A 112 0.92 -2.57 6.51
N LEU A 113 2.06 -2.93 5.89
CA LEU A 113 3.13 -1.99 5.55
C LEU A 113 2.65 -0.88 4.63
N LYS A 114 1.96 -1.23 3.55
CA LYS A 114 1.38 -0.27 2.62
C LYS A 114 0.48 0.73 3.34
N ARG A 115 -0.38 0.25 4.24
CA ARG A 115 -1.26 1.11 5.05
C ARG A 115 -0.46 2.01 5.99
N ALA A 116 0.46 1.43 6.76
CA ALA A 116 1.29 2.18 7.68
C ALA A 116 2.16 3.22 6.99
N MET A 117 2.66 2.92 5.79
CA MET A 117 3.33 3.91 4.94
C MET A 117 2.40 5.06 4.54
N ALA A 118 1.16 4.76 4.15
CA ALA A 118 0.20 5.78 3.73
C ALA A 118 -0.25 6.69 4.88
N GLU A 119 -0.28 6.16 6.10
CA GLU A 119 -0.69 6.86 7.33
C GLU A 119 0.50 7.47 8.10
N ASP A 120 1.73 7.28 7.63
CA ASP A 120 3.00 7.67 8.31
C ASP A 120 3.11 7.12 9.75
N GLU A 121 2.58 5.93 10.00
CA GLU A 121 2.52 5.27 11.32
C GLU A 121 3.70 4.31 11.57
N LEU A 122 4.82 4.47 10.85
CA LEU A 122 5.96 3.54 10.94
C LEU A 122 7.10 4.13 11.74
N ASP A 123 7.50 3.41 12.78
CA ASP A 123 8.78 3.59 13.45
C ASP A 123 9.81 2.52 13.02
N ALA A 124 11.05 2.66 13.49
CA ALA A 124 12.13 1.75 13.15
C ALA A 124 11.89 0.30 13.63
N SER A 125 11.15 0.10 14.72
CA SER A 125 10.83 -1.22 15.26
C SER A 125 9.83 -1.95 14.38
N LEU A 126 8.82 -1.25 13.88
CA LEU A 126 7.83 -1.77 12.94
C LEU A 126 8.45 -2.12 11.59
N ILE A 127 9.42 -1.32 11.12
CA ILE A 127 10.15 -1.62 9.87
C ILE A 127 10.94 -2.94 10.01
N ARG A 128 11.64 -3.13 11.12
CA ARG A 128 12.37 -4.38 11.39
C ARG A 128 11.44 -5.57 11.51
N LEU A 129 10.29 -5.39 12.18
CA LEU A 129 9.27 -6.43 12.27
C LEU A 129 8.75 -6.84 10.88
N ALA A 130 8.56 -5.87 9.98
CA ALA A 130 8.08 -6.11 8.63
C ALA A 130 9.02 -6.98 7.79
N LEU A 131 10.32 -6.84 8.02
CA LEU A 131 11.34 -7.63 7.33
C LEU A 131 11.54 -9.01 7.96
N ALA A 132 11.11 -9.21 9.21
CA ALA A 132 11.21 -10.50 9.88
C ALA A 132 10.43 -11.59 9.11
N PRO A 133 10.89 -12.86 9.17
CA PRO A 133 10.14 -13.97 8.58
C PRO A 133 8.76 -14.11 9.23
N SER A 134 7.74 -14.35 8.41
CA SER A 134 6.36 -14.57 8.87
C SER A 134 5.81 -13.42 9.73
N ALA A 135 6.13 -12.19 9.37
CA ALA A 135 5.70 -11.00 10.10
C ALA A 135 4.17 -10.87 10.13
N LYS A 136 3.60 -11.06 11.30
CA LYS A 136 2.17 -10.77 11.54
C LYS A 136 1.97 -9.26 11.69
N PRO A 137 0.80 -8.72 11.30
CA PRO A 137 0.50 -7.31 11.52
C PRO A 137 0.54 -7.01 13.02
N PRO A 138 1.05 -5.84 13.43
CA PRO A 138 0.95 -5.38 14.80
C PRO A 138 -0.51 -5.36 15.28
N VAL A 139 -0.74 -5.64 16.55
CA VAL A 139 -2.09 -5.67 17.16
C VAL A 139 -2.81 -4.33 17.00
N THR A 140 -2.06 -3.22 16.97
CA THR A 140 -2.57 -1.87 16.73
C THR A 140 -3.17 -1.65 15.34
N MET A 141 -2.85 -2.55 14.40
CA MET A 141 -3.36 -2.49 13.01
C MET A 141 -4.53 -3.46 12.81
N ALA A 142 -5.59 -3.30 13.60
CA ALA A 142 -6.80 -4.10 13.48
C ALA A 142 -7.35 -4.13 12.03
N PRO A 143 -8.00 -5.22 11.61
CA PRO A 143 -8.69 -5.27 10.33
C PRO A 143 -9.70 -4.13 10.22
N ARG A 144 -9.66 -3.39 9.12
CA ARG A 144 -10.65 -2.34 8.79
C ARG A 144 -11.45 -2.82 7.59
N ASN A 145 -12.74 -2.56 7.59
CA ASN A 145 -13.57 -2.78 6.40
C ASN A 145 -13.31 -1.63 5.41
N ILE A 146 -12.49 -1.88 4.39
CA ILE A 146 -12.11 -0.87 3.40
C ILE A 146 -13.21 -0.74 2.36
N VAL A 147 -13.89 0.40 2.37
CA VAL A 147 -14.96 0.76 1.40
C VAL A 147 -14.34 1.30 0.11
N CYS A 148 -13.41 2.26 0.21
CA CYS A 148 -12.71 2.79 -0.96
C CYS A 148 -11.28 2.26 -1.04
N LYS A 149 -11.04 1.27 -1.91
CA LYS A 149 -9.71 0.64 -2.09
C LYS A 149 -8.67 1.58 -2.70
N CYS A 150 -9.09 2.50 -3.57
CA CYS A 150 -8.16 3.43 -4.23
C CYS A 150 -7.61 4.48 -3.27
N ALA A 151 -8.44 4.99 -2.38
CA ALA A 151 -8.07 6.00 -1.39
C ALA A 151 -7.80 5.41 0.01
N ASP A 152 -7.91 4.08 0.17
CA ASP A 152 -7.77 3.36 1.46
C ASP A 152 -8.66 3.92 2.57
N VAL A 153 -9.93 4.12 2.26
CA VAL A 153 -10.92 4.66 3.19
C VAL A 153 -11.77 3.54 3.77
N SER A 154 -11.77 3.42 5.09
CA SER A 154 -12.60 2.48 5.83
C SER A 154 -13.99 3.03 6.11
N ASP A 155 -14.91 2.12 6.40
CA ASP A 155 -16.26 2.43 6.91
C ASP A 155 -16.22 3.32 8.17
N VAL A 156 -15.32 3.03 9.11
CA VAL A 156 -15.12 3.81 10.33
C VAL A 156 -14.74 5.27 10.02
N GLN A 157 -13.86 5.49 9.05
CA GLN A 157 -13.47 6.84 8.65
C GLN A 157 -14.62 7.59 7.99
N ILE A 158 -15.40 6.92 7.13
CA ILE A 158 -16.60 7.49 6.52
C ILE A 158 -17.62 7.85 7.63
N GLN A 159 -17.90 6.92 8.53
CA GLN A 159 -18.88 7.12 9.61
C GLN A 159 -18.48 8.29 10.52
N LYS A 160 -17.18 8.44 10.82
CA LYS A 160 -16.67 9.57 11.60
C LYS A 160 -17.00 10.92 10.95
N GLU A 161 -16.76 11.04 9.64
CA GLU A 161 -17.04 12.28 8.90
C GLU A 161 -18.55 12.53 8.77
N LEU A 162 -19.36 11.48 8.56
CA LEU A 162 -20.82 11.58 8.53
C LEU A 162 -21.39 12.05 9.87
N THR A 163 -20.85 11.54 10.99
CA THR A 163 -21.22 11.98 12.34
C THR A 163 -20.84 13.45 12.57
N ALA A 164 -19.77 13.92 11.94
CA ALA A 164 -19.35 15.32 11.95
C ALA A 164 -20.16 16.20 10.96
N GLY A 165 -21.18 15.66 10.31
CA GLY A 165 -22.09 16.41 9.42
C GLY A 165 -21.61 16.49 7.96
N ALA A 166 -20.64 15.71 7.54
CA ALA A 166 -20.24 15.68 6.14
C ALA A 166 -21.31 14.98 5.27
N ASP A 167 -21.58 15.55 4.12
CA ASP A 167 -22.34 14.91 3.04
C ASP A 167 -21.45 14.16 2.07
N PHE A 168 -22.02 13.64 0.98
CA PHE A 168 -21.24 12.90 -0.03
C PHE A 168 -20.12 13.74 -0.66
N ALA A 169 -20.36 15.03 -0.92
CA ALA A 169 -19.36 15.94 -1.47
C ALA A 169 -18.23 16.21 -0.47
N GLY A 170 -18.57 16.44 0.79
CA GLY A 170 -17.61 16.59 1.88
C GLY A 170 -16.74 15.35 2.11
N LEU A 171 -17.31 14.14 1.96
CA LEU A 171 -16.53 12.90 1.99
C LEU A 171 -15.55 12.80 0.81
N GLN A 172 -15.95 13.21 -0.39
CA GLN A 172 -15.06 13.25 -1.54
C GLN A 172 -13.94 14.27 -1.36
N GLU A 173 -14.25 15.43 -0.80
CA GLU A 173 -13.25 16.48 -0.55
C GLU A 173 -12.23 16.06 0.50
N LYS A 174 -12.70 15.58 1.66
CA LYS A 174 -11.84 15.24 2.81
C LYS A 174 -11.12 13.90 2.65
N LEU A 175 -11.85 12.88 2.22
CA LEU A 175 -11.37 11.50 2.19
C LEU A 175 -10.93 11.04 0.78
N LYS A 176 -11.19 11.84 -0.25
CA LYS A 176 -10.92 11.49 -1.67
C LYS A 176 -11.55 10.15 -2.12
N CYS A 177 -12.54 9.64 -1.37
CA CYS A 177 -13.23 8.42 -1.72
C CYS A 177 -14.23 8.67 -2.87
N GLY A 178 -14.36 7.70 -3.77
CA GLY A 178 -15.24 7.82 -4.95
C GLY A 178 -14.74 8.72 -6.07
N THR A 179 -13.52 9.30 -5.95
CA THR A 179 -12.97 10.25 -6.93
C THR A 179 -12.06 9.62 -7.98
N PHE A 180 -11.72 8.33 -7.84
CA PHE A 180 -10.83 7.61 -8.76
C PHE A 180 -11.62 6.66 -9.67
N CYS A 181 -11.79 5.41 -9.27
CA CYS A 181 -12.46 4.39 -10.09
C CYS A 181 -13.99 4.39 -9.95
N GLY A 182 -14.54 5.05 -8.93
CA GLY A 182 -15.98 5.15 -8.69
C GLY A 182 -16.65 3.87 -8.13
N SER A 183 -15.98 2.74 -8.05
CA SER A 183 -16.58 1.46 -7.62
C SER A 183 -17.19 1.49 -6.22
N CYS A 184 -16.67 2.33 -5.32
CA CYS A 184 -17.18 2.48 -3.96
C CYS A 184 -18.34 3.49 -3.83
N VAL A 185 -18.69 4.22 -4.90
CA VAL A 185 -19.73 5.27 -4.85
C VAL A 185 -21.09 4.74 -4.40
N PRO A 186 -21.60 3.59 -4.86
CA PRO A 186 -22.85 3.04 -4.36
C PRO A 186 -22.86 2.79 -2.88
N ASP A 187 -21.79 2.19 -2.34
CA ASP A 187 -21.66 1.89 -0.90
C ASP A 187 -21.59 3.18 -0.07
N ILE A 188 -20.82 4.18 -0.51
CA ILE A 188 -20.72 5.48 0.18
C ILE A 188 -22.07 6.18 0.21
N LYS A 189 -22.81 6.20 -0.91
CA LYS A 189 -24.15 6.82 -0.96
C LYS A 189 -25.14 6.12 -0.02
N ARG A 190 -25.08 4.79 0.07
CA ARG A 190 -25.87 4.03 1.02
C ARG A 190 -25.55 4.45 2.47
N MET A 191 -24.26 4.53 2.84
CA MET A 191 -23.85 4.95 4.18
C MET A 191 -24.31 6.39 4.51
N VAL A 192 -24.28 7.30 3.55
CA VAL A 192 -24.80 8.67 3.70
C VAL A 192 -26.30 8.65 3.98
N ALA A 193 -27.09 7.87 3.23
CA ALA A 193 -28.53 7.74 3.43
C ALA A 193 -28.88 7.11 4.79
N GLU A 194 -28.18 6.06 5.20
CA GLU A 194 -28.34 5.40 6.49
C GLU A 194 -28.04 6.36 7.66
N SER A 195 -26.96 7.13 7.55
CA SER A 195 -26.58 8.13 8.57
C SER A 195 -27.63 9.24 8.69
N ALA A 196 -28.15 9.75 7.58
CA ALA A 196 -29.22 10.77 7.58
C ALA A 196 -30.50 10.25 8.26
N THR A 197 -30.87 8.97 8.00
CA THR A 197 -32.03 8.35 8.64
C THR A 197 -31.82 8.18 10.15
N GLN A 198 -30.63 7.79 10.58
CA GLN A 198 -30.29 7.64 12.01
C GLN A 198 -30.31 8.99 12.74
N GLN A 199 -29.80 10.05 12.13
CA GLN A 199 -29.84 11.40 12.69
C GLN A 199 -31.27 11.94 12.82
N ALA A 200 -32.12 11.69 11.82
CA ALA A 200 -33.53 12.07 11.86
C ALA A 200 -34.34 11.30 12.91
N ALA A 201 -33.95 10.08 13.25
CA ALA A 201 -34.59 9.27 14.29
C ALA A 201 -34.13 9.62 15.71
N ALA A 202 -33.01 10.32 15.84
CA ALA A 202 -32.43 10.75 17.14
C ALA A 202 -32.76 12.20 17.53
N ALA A 203 -33.41 12.95 16.64
CA ALA A 203 -33.87 14.34 16.85
C ALA A 203 -35.35 14.42 17.23
#